data_9d99216e25523c3533e77b11d8d42efa
#
_entry.id   9d99216e25523c3533e77b11d8d42efa
#
_cell.length_a   1.000
_cell.length_b   1.000
_cell.length_c   1.000
_cell.angle_alpha   90.00
_cell.angle_beta   90.00
_cell.angle_gamma   90.00
#
_symmetry.space_group_name_H-M   'P 1'
#
loop_
_entity.id
_entity.type
_entity.pdbx_description
1 polymer ?
#
loop_
_entity_poly.entity_id
_entity_poly.type
_entity_poly.pdbx_seq_one_letter_code
_entity_poly.pdbx_strand_id
1 'polypeptide(L)'
;MKLFPVTALALALATAFPAQAQSNADILKELQALKAKVTELEGKLKAQEAKLPPAAGQWGMTPDQARELNRATMKAEASEDAMESQGLKLLTISGFMDPTYIYNQRQNRSGFQFLNPVSLGGYNYDNSCFGGAYLDLQKEMEGGTKWRLTIVPNRGTGSVIGDASIVQEASVSIPLGDLQTRIIAGQMPDWSGYEYQQATLNKLITHNLLYDFTLPTLYTGAGMEYTRGKWLVKWMLNNVNTSKRQSGEKGPALAYRVDYSKGEFNGFGFAGVHGKAANFSGNQLDADGNAIAQRDSRIYLFEADAYFIRGDLTWQGQLSYGKQRMASITPAEDGSLRDASWYGLSTLLAYKFMPRWEVIGR
;
A
#
# COMPACT_ATOMS: atom_id res chain seq x y z
N MET A 1 43.03 10.04 0.76
CA MET A 1 41.88 10.84 1.17
C MET A 1 41.83 12.10 0.33
N LYS A 2 41.01 12.12 -0.71
CA LYS A 2 40.78 13.34 -1.51
C LYS A 2 39.32 13.68 -1.40
N LEU A 3 39.02 14.76 -0.70
CA LEU A 3 37.71 15.38 -0.61
C LEU A 3 37.38 15.98 -1.99
N PHE A 4 36.31 15.48 -2.62
CA PHE A 4 35.68 16.15 -3.76
C PHE A 4 34.70 17.19 -3.23
N PRO A 5 34.76 18.44 -3.71
CA PRO A 5 33.94 19.50 -3.16
C PRO A 5 32.46 19.36 -3.63
N VAL A 6 31.58 19.27 -2.68
CA VAL A 6 30.09 19.29 -2.85
C VAL A 6 29.59 20.59 -3.49
N THR A 7 30.43 21.59 -3.57
CA THR A 7 30.13 22.92 -4.16
C THR A 7 29.98 22.94 -5.68
N ALA A 8 30.50 21.94 -6.40
CA ALA A 8 30.41 21.88 -7.87
C ALA A 8 29.04 21.45 -8.36
N LEU A 9 28.28 20.67 -7.57
CA LEU A 9 26.95 20.19 -7.95
C LEU A 9 25.87 21.26 -7.77
N ALA A 10 26.02 22.12 -6.78
CA ALA A 10 25.08 23.24 -6.53
C ALA A 10 25.18 24.35 -7.60
N LEU A 11 26.38 24.56 -8.19
CA LEU A 11 26.57 25.55 -9.25
C LEU A 11 26.05 25.05 -10.61
N ALA A 12 26.10 23.74 -10.86
CA ALA A 12 25.59 23.16 -12.11
C ALA A 12 24.07 23.14 -12.18
N LEU A 13 23.38 23.06 -11.06
CA LEU A 13 21.91 23.15 -11.00
C LEU A 13 21.39 24.60 -11.11
N ALA A 14 22.20 25.58 -10.71
CA ALA A 14 21.82 26.99 -10.83
C ALA A 14 21.95 27.55 -12.26
N THR A 15 22.70 26.89 -13.15
CA THR A 15 22.88 27.33 -14.55
C THR A 15 21.94 26.64 -15.54
N ALA A 16 21.20 25.61 -15.12
CA ALA A 16 20.31 24.85 -16.00
C ALA A 16 18.88 25.41 -16.11
N PHE A 17 18.50 26.36 -15.26
CA PHE A 17 17.24 27.08 -15.36
C PHE A 17 17.55 28.57 -15.32
N PRO A 18 17.55 29.27 -16.46
CA PRO A 18 17.44 30.71 -16.43
C PRO A 18 16.05 31.02 -15.84
N ALA A 19 16.01 31.36 -14.56
CA ALA A 19 14.85 32.02 -13.98
C ALA A 19 14.75 33.39 -14.67
N GLN A 20 14.15 33.42 -15.84
CA GLN A 20 13.63 34.68 -16.38
C GLN A 20 12.56 35.11 -15.37
N ALA A 21 12.90 36.09 -14.57
CA ALA A 21 11.95 36.82 -13.78
C ALA A 21 10.98 37.46 -14.80
N GLN A 22 9.90 36.75 -15.09
CA GLN A 22 8.77 37.34 -15.84
C GLN A 22 8.34 38.54 -15.04
N SER A 23 8.38 39.72 -15.70
CA SER A 23 7.96 40.94 -15.03
C SER A 23 6.47 40.79 -14.68
N ASN A 24 6.03 41.38 -13.58
CA ASN A 24 4.62 41.42 -13.21
C ASN A 24 3.73 41.91 -14.36
N ALA A 25 4.29 42.74 -15.29
CA ALA A 25 3.65 43.20 -16.49
C ALA A 25 3.43 42.09 -17.54
N ASP A 26 4.39 41.16 -17.67
CA ASP A 26 4.27 40.03 -18.60
C ASP A 26 3.25 39.01 -18.09
N ILE A 27 3.24 38.74 -16.79
CA ILE A 27 2.24 37.87 -16.13
C ILE A 27 0.83 38.47 -16.27
N LEU A 28 0.69 39.79 -16.11
CA LEU A 28 -0.58 40.50 -16.29
C LEU A 28 -1.06 40.43 -17.75
N LYS A 29 -0.15 40.53 -18.71
CA LYS A 29 -0.44 40.41 -20.13
C LYS A 29 -0.87 38.99 -20.52
N GLU A 30 -0.20 37.97 -20.00
CA GLU A 30 -0.61 36.56 -20.17
C GLU A 30 -1.96 36.28 -19.52
N LEU A 31 -2.22 36.79 -18.32
CA LEU A 31 -3.50 36.66 -17.65
C LEU A 31 -4.64 37.32 -18.43
N GLN A 32 -4.40 38.50 -19.03
CA GLN A 32 -5.37 39.14 -19.89
C GLN A 32 -5.61 38.37 -21.19
N ALA A 33 -4.54 37.81 -21.79
CA ALA A 33 -4.64 36.97 -22.99
C ALA A 33 -5.39 35.65 -22.70
N LEU A 34 -5.12 35.02 -21.55
CA LEU A 34 -5.85 33.83 -21.11
C LEU A 34 -7.34 34.14 -20.85
N LYS A 35 -7.63 35.26 -20.21
CA LYS A 35 -9.00 35.69 -19.93
C LYS A 35 -9.78 35.99 -21.23
N ALA A 36 -9.14 36.61 -22.22
CA ALA A 36 -9.72 36.83 -23.54
C ALA A 36 -9.99 35.48 -24.25
N LYS A 37 -9.05 34.53 -24.15
CA LYS A 37 -9.19 33.21 -24.75
C LYS A 37 -10.30 32.36 -24.09
N VAL A 38 -10.45 32.47 -22.77
CA VAL A 38 -11.55 31.84 -22.03
C VAL A 38 -12.90 32.43 -22.50
N THR A 39 -13.01 33.76 -22.61
CA THR A 39 -14.24 34.40 -23.06
C THR A 39 -14.56 34.04 -24.54
N GLU A 40 -13.54 33.89 -25.38
CA GLU A 40 -13.72 33.44 -26.76
C GLU A 40 -14.22 31.98 -26.81
N LEU A 41 -13.63 31.11 -26.00
CA LEU A 41 -14.04 29.69 -25.88
C LEU A 41 -15.44 29.55 -25.32
N GLU A 42 -15.80 30.34 -24.31
CA GLU A 42 -17.18 30.40 -23.78
C GLU A 42 -18.18 30.89 -24.84
N GLY A 43 -17.79 31.85 -25.66
CA GLY A 43 -18.60 32.32 -26.81
C GLY A 43 -18.79 31.26 -27.90
N LYS A 44 -17.72 30.51 -28.21
CA LYS A 44 -17.78 29.36 -29.14
C LYS A 44 -18.62 28.22 -28.58
N LEU A 45 -18.51 27.94 -27.30
CA LEU A 45 -19.30 26.91 -26.61
C LEU A 45 -20.81 27.25 -26.67
N LYS A 46 -21.17 28.51 -26.34
CA LYS A 46 -22.57 29.00 -26.45
C LYS A 46 -23.10 28.95 -27.87
N ALA A 47 -22.24 29.29 -28.86
CA ALA A 47 -22.62 29.23 -30.28
C ALA A 47 -22.77 27.77 -30.78
N GLN A 48 -22.04 26.84 -30.21
CA GLN A 48 -22.13 25.41 -30.52
C GLN A 48 -23.33 24.80 -29.84
N GLU A 49 -23.62 25.17 -28.59
CA GLU A 49 -24.83 24.78 -27.86
C GLU A 49 -26.12 25.26 -28.57
N ALA A 50 -26.09 26.45 -29.18
CA ALA A 50 -27.22 26.96 -29.94
C ALA A 50 -27.45 26.28 -31.31
N LYS A 51 -26.43 25.57 -31.82
CA LYS A 51 -26.50 24.80 -33.08
C LYS A 51 -26.87 23.34 -32.91
N LEU A 52 -26.86 22.82 -31.69
CA LEU A 52 -27.33 21.46 -31.41
C LEU A 52 -28.84 21.40 -31.66
N PRO A 53 -29.32 20.46 -32.48
CA PRO A 53 -30.76 20.24 -32.62
C PRO A 53 -31.35 19.94 -31.24
N PRO A 54 -32.59 20.39 -30.94
CA PRO A 54 -33.23 20.06 -29.70
C PRO A 54 -33.23 18.56 -29.57
N ALA A 55 -32.57 18.05 -28.53
CA ALA A 55 -32.41 16.62 -28.30
C ALA A 55 -33.79 15.98 -28.27
N ALA A 56 -34.12 15.27 -29.34
CA ALA A 56 -35.29 14.43 -29.39
C ALA A 56 -35.19 13.45 -28.24
N GLY A 57 -36.18 13.47 -27.37
CA GLY A 57 -36.17 12.86 -26.05
C GLY A 57 -35.43 11.52 -25.97
N GLN A 58 -34.27 11.54 -25.37
CA GLN A 58 -33.64 10.35 -24.88
C GLN A 58 -34.37 9.92 -23.62
N TRP A 59 -35.21 8.91 -23.75
CA TRP A 59 -35.80 8.11 -22.65
C TRP A 59 -36.02 8.86 -21.34
N GLY A 60 -37.08 9.68 -21.26
CA GLY A 60 -37.56 10.26 -20.00
C GLY A 60 -36.80 11.46 -19.44
N MET A 61 -35.80 11.98 -20.13
CA MET A 61 -35.11 13.22 -19.73
C MET A 61 -35.76 14.46 -20.30
N THR A 62 -35.85 15.52 -19.51
CA THR A 62 -36.25 16.85 -20.03
C THR A 62 -35.12 17.43 -20.90
N PRO A 63 -35.43 18.37 -21.84
CA PRO A 63 -34.43 19.04 -22.65
C PRO A 63 -33.31 19.72 -21.84
N ASP A 64 -33.62 20.21 -20.65
CA ASP A 64 -32.66 20.84 -19.75
C ASP A 64 -31.74 19.81 -19.10
N GLN A 65 -32.25 18.65 -18.69
CA GLN A 65 -31.43 17.54 -18.19
C GLN A 65 -30.51 16.98 -19.27
N ALA A 66 -31.00 16.90 -20.53
CA ALA A 66 -30.16 16.45 -21.64
C ALA A 66 -29.02 17.45 -21.95
N ARG A 67 -29.27 18.75 -21.84
CA ARG A 67 -28.24 19.79 -21.97
C ARG A 67 -27.22 19.72 -20.83
N GLU A 68 -27.69 19.54 -19.63
CA GLU A 68 -26.81 19.43 -18.45
C GLU A 68 -25.94 18.18 -18.52
N LEU A 69 -26.49 17.04 -18.97
CA LEU A 69 -25.73 15.82 -19.22
C LEU A 69 -24.66 16.02 -20.30
N ASN A 70 -25.03 16.59 -21.44
CA ASN A 70 -24.06 16.89 -22.52
C ASN A 70 -22.96 17.83 -22.05
N ARG A 71 -23.29 18.83 -21.24
CA ARG A 71 -22.32 19.75 -20.65
C ARG A 71 -21.39 19.04 -19.68
N ALA A 72 -21.92 18.12 -18.86
CA ALA A 72 -21.12 17.31 -17.95
C ALA A 72 -20.19 16.35 -18.72
N THR A 73 -20.69 15.72 -19.80
CA THR A 73 -19.89 14.85 -20.67
C THR A 73 -18.75 15.60 -21.34
N MET A 74 -19.02 16.75 -21.93
CA MET A 74 -17.96 17.58 -22.57
C MET A 74 -16.91 18.07 -21.57
N LYS A 75 -17.32 18.37 -20.32
CA LYS A 75 -16.37 18.74 -19.26
C LYS A 75 -15.52 17.55 -18.84
N ALA A 76 -16.13 16.38 -18.76
CA ALA A 76 -15.40 15.15 -18.44
C ALA A 76 -14.36 14.82 -19.54
N GLU A 77 -14.77 14.85 -20.81
CA GLU A 77 -13.87 14.63 -21.96
C GLU A 77 -12.72 15.64 -21.99
N ALA A 78 -13.00 16.93 -21.81
CA ALA A 78 -11.95 17.95 -21.77
C ALA A 78 -11.00 17.79 -20.56
N SER A 79 -11.50 17.27 -19.43
CA SER A 79 -10.69 16.93 -18.27
C SER A 79 -9.82 15.70 -18.54
N GLU A 80 -10.38 14.68 -19.21
CA GLU A 80 -9.63 13.49 -19.60
C GLU A 80 -8.51 13.83 -20.59
N ASP A 81 -8.80 14.63 -21.61
CA ASP A 81 -7.80 15.10 -22.59
C ASP A 81 -6.68 15.91 -21.92
N ALA A 82 -7.02 16.76 -20.95
CA ALA A 82 -6.04 17.52 -20.19
C ALA A 82 -5.18 16.59 -19.31
N MET A 83 -5.76 15.60 -18.69
CA MET A 83 -5.03 14.59 -17.90
C MET A 83 -4.14 13.73 -18.81
N GLU A 84 -4.63 13.36 -20.00
CA GLU A 84 -3.86 12.59 -20.97
C GLU A 84 -2.65 13.35 -21.49
N SER A 85 -2.82 14.64 -21.85
CA SER A 85 -1.73 15.49 -22.31
C SER A 85 -0.64 15.71 -21.25
N GLN A 86 -0.99 15.65 -19.96
CA GLN A 86 -0.07 15.73 -18.83
C GLN A 86 0.51 14.35 -18.42
N GLY A 87 0.14 13.27 -19.10
CA GLY A 87 0.54 11.91 -18.74
C GLY A 87 -0.12 11.39 -17.46
N LEU A 88 -1.19 12.03 -16.98
CA LEU A 88 -1.90 11.68 -15.73
C LEU A 88 -3.10 10.74 -15.95
N LYS A 89 -3.43 10.41 -17.21
CA LYS A 89 -4.50 9.45 -17.52
C LYS A 89 -4.28 8.13 -16.77
N LEU A 90 -5.33 7.60 -16.15
CA LEU A 90 -5.31 6.39 -15.35
C LEU A 90 -4.34 6.43 -14.14
N LEU A 91 -3.95 7.61 -13.68
CA LEU A 91 -3.29 7.79 -12.41
C LEU A 91 -4.33 7.93 -11.29
N THR A 92 -4.30 7.01 -10.34
CA THR A 92 -5.12 7.07 -9.13
C THR A 92 -4.25 7.50 -7.96
N ILE A 93 -4.70 8.50 -7.23
CA ILE A 93 -4.07 8.98 -6.01
C ILE A 93 -5.07 8.81 -4.89
N SER A 94 -4.69 8.07 -3.86
CA SER A 94 -5.51 7.86 -2.67
C SER A 94 -4.67 7.92 -1.39
N GLY A 95 -5.33 8.06 -0.27
CA GLY A 95 -4.62 8.10 1.01
C GLY A 95 -5.52 8.51 2.16
N PHE A 96 -4.96 8.51 3.35
CA PHE A 96 -5.60 9.01 4.56
C PHE A 96 -4.58 9.62 5.52
N MET A 97 -5.08 10.39 6.47
CA MET A 97 -4.33 10.91 7.60
C MET A 97 -5.19 10.74 8.84
N ASP A 98 -4.60 10.23 9.91
CA ASP A 98 -5.28 9.89 11.17
C ASP A 98 -4.61 10.62 12.35
N PRO A 99 -4.82 11.95 12.54
CA PRO A 99 -4.39 12.64 13.73
C PRO A 99 -5.30 12.23 14.91
N THR A 100 -4.75 11.50 15.86
CA THR A 100 -5.49 10.90 16.98
C THR A 100 -5.14 11.53 18.30
N TYR A 101 -6.11 11.77 19.16
CA TYR A 101 -5.89 12.10 20.58
C TYR A 101 -6.04 10.83 21.40
N ILE A 102 -5.01 10.49 22.19
CA ILE A 102 -4.98 9.33 23.05
C ILE A 102 -4.92 9.75 24.51
N TYR A 103 -5.79 9.15 25.31
CA TYR A 103 -5.73 9.21 26.75
C TYR A 103 -5.48 7.82 27.31
N ASN A 104 -4.33 7.64 27.97
CA ASN A 104 -3.95 6.36 28.58
C ASN A 104 -3.70 6.55 30.07
N GLN A 105 -4.72 6.22 30.88
CA GLN A 105 -4.67 6.38 32.34
C GLN A 105 -3.56 5.53 32.99
N ARG A 106 -3.35 4.31 32.49
CA ARG A 106 -2.33 3.40 33.08
C ARG A 106 -0.91 3.90 32.88
N GLN A 107 -0.66 4.56 31.78
CA GLN A 107 0.64 5.15 31.45
C GLN A 107 0.78 6.59 31.94
N ASN A 108 -0.29 7.17 32.51
CA ASN A 108 -0.38 8.57 32.91
C ASN A 108 0.05 9.52 31.77
N ARG A 109 -0.45 9.24 30.56
CA ARG A 109 -0.13 9.99 29.32
C ARG A 109 -1.40 10.36 28.57
N SER A 110 -1.40 11.56 28.03
CA SER A 110 -2.44 12.00 27.11
C SER A 110 -1.86 13.00 26.11
N GLY A 111 -2.40 13.03 24.90
CA GLY A 111 -1.96 13.98 23.88
C GLY A 111 -2.38 13.61 22.48
N PHE A 112 -2.08 14.52 21.56
CA PHE A 112 -2.22 14.27 20.13
C PHE A 112 -1.04 13.43 19.63
N GLN A 113 -1.36 12.50 18.75
CA GLN A 113 -0.41 11.61 18.11
C GLN A 113 -0.63 11.63 16.60
N PHE A 114 0.44 11.84 15.86
CA PHE A 114 0.43 11.82 14.41
C PHE A 114 1.82 11.48 13.87
N LEU A 115 1.88 10.69 12.81
CA LEU A 115 3.12 10.20 12.16
C LEU A 115 4.06 9.51 13.16
N ASN A 116 3.56 8.54 13.90
CA ASN A 116 4.33 7.87 14.93
C ASN A 116 5.58 7.18 14.40
N PRO A 117 6.75 7.49 14.94
CA PRO A 117 7.90 6.63 14.75
C PRO A 117 7.65 5.31 15.49
N VAL A 118 7.92 4.19 14.84
CA VAL A 118 8.05 2.91 15.54
C VAL A 118 9.18 3.08 16.54
N SER A 119 8.86 3.09 17.83
CA SER A 119 9.89 3.24 18.86
C SER A 119 10.75 1.99 18.86
N LEU A 120 12.05 2.17 19.04
CA LEU A 120 13.02 1.08 19.26
C LEU A 120 12.71 0.22 20.50
N GLY A 121 11.67 0.57 21.25
CA GLY A 121 11.27 -0.07 22.50
C GLY A 121 10.25 -1.20 22.42
N GLY A 122 9.88 -1.64 21.23
CA GLY A 122 8.94 -2.75 21.04
C GLY A 122 7.51 -2.33 20.67
N TYR A 123 6.64 -3.34 20.57
CA TYR A 123 5.24 -3.18 20.18
C TYR A 123 4.43 -2.43 21.23
N ASN A 124 3.67 -1.44 20.78
CA ASN A 124 2.76 -0.68 21.63
C ASN A 124 1.51 -0.31 20.81
N TYR A 125 0.33 -0.68 21.26
CA TYR A 125 -0.93 -0.39 20.58
C TYR A 125 -1.11 1.10 20.26
N ASP A 126 -0.78 1.97 21.20
CA ASP A 126 -0.94 3.41 21.03
C ASP A 126 -0.07 3.92 19.88
N ASN A 127 1.15 3.41 19.74
CA ASN A 127 2.09 3.83 18.71
C ASN A 127 1.94 3.03 17.40
N SER A 128 1.40 1.83 17.47
CA SER A 128 1.37 0.92 16.33
C SER A 128 0.10 1.03 15.50
N CYS A 129 -1.01 1.47 16.09
CA CYS A 129 -2.31 1.43 15.43
C CYS A 129 -2.93 2.81 15.16
N PHE A 130 -2.42 3.87 15.79
CA PHE A 130 -3.00 5.20 15.72
C PHE A 130 -2.01 6.25 15.20
N GLY A 131 -2.52 7.32 14.61
CA GLY A 131 -1.71 8.43 14.13
C GLY A 131 -1.02 8.15 12.81
N GLY A 132 -1.54 7.25 12.01
CA GLY A 132 -0.97 6.88 10.71
C GLY A 132 -1.23 7.90 9.61
N ALA A 133 -0.40 7.87 8.58
CA ALA A 133 -0.65 8.49 7.29
C ALA A 133 -0.30 7.52 6.17
N TYR A 134 -0.99 7.65 5.05
CA TYR A 134 -0.86 6.75 3.92
C TYR A 134 -1.10 7.51 2.63
N LEU A 135 -0.20 7.36 1.65
CA LEU A 135 -0.34 7.89 0.30
C LEU A 135 -0.07 6.77 -0.70
N ASP A 136 -1.03 6.50 -1.57
CA ASP A 136 -0.97 5.47 -2.60
C ASP A 136 -1.14 6.09 -3.99
N LEU A 137 -0.19 5.80 -4.85
CA LEU A 137 -0.14 6.22 -6.24
C LEU A 137 -0.18 4.97 -7.12
N GLN A 138 -1.19 4.85 -7.95
CA GLN A 138 -1.33 3.74 -8.90
C GLN A 138 -1.50 4.29 -10.31
N LYS A 139 -0.75 3.76 -11.25
CA LYS A 139 -0.84 4.13 -12.66
C LYS A 139 -1.01 2.87 -13.51
N GLU A 140 -2.02 2.86 -14.33
CA GLU A 140 -2.15 1.91 -15.43
C GLU A 140 -1.70 2.56 -16.73
N MET A 141 -0.84 1.89 -17.47
CA MET A 141 -0.32 2.35 -18.77
C MET A 141 -1.09 1.68 -19.90
N GLU A 142 -1.01 2.26 -21.07
CA GLU A 142 -1.48 1.61 -22.28
C GLU A 142 -0.82 0.23 -22.43
N GLY A 143 -1.60 -0.77 -22.81
CA GLY A 143 -1.14 -2.16 -22.82
C GLY A 143 -1.24 -2.89 -21.48
N GLY A 144 -1.82 -2.23 -20.44
CA GLY A 144 -2.18 -2.87 -19.17
C GLY A 144 -1.05 -3.04 -18.16
N THR A 145 0.13 -2.48 -18.41
CA THR A 145 1.20 -2.43 -17.39
C THR A 145 0.78 -1.52 -16.26
N LYS A 146 0.92 -2.01 -15.01
CA LYS A 146 0.59 -1.26 -13.80
C LYS A 146 1.82 -1.03 -12.97
N TRP A 147 1.94 0.13 -12.37
CA TRP A 147 2.89 0.36 -11.29
C TRP A 147 2.17 0.98 -10.09
N ARG A 148 2.73 0.71 -8.91
CA ARG A 148 2.21 1.22 -7.66
C ARG A 148 3.35 1.73 -6.79
N LEU A 149 3.13 2.88 -6.17
CA LEU A 149 4.01 3.44 -5.16
C LEU A 149 3.17 3.80 -3.94
N THR A 150 3.45 3.15 -2.82
CA THR A 150 2.79 3.41 -1.56
C THR A 150 3.79 3.97 -0.55
N ILE A 151 3.47 5.13 0.00
CA ILE A 151 4.27 5.82 0.99
C ILE A 151 3.52 5.79 2.32
N VAL A 152 4.18 5.26 3.36
CA VAL A 152 3.66 5.19 4.73
C VAL A 152 4.71 5.81 5.64
N PRO A 153 4.63 7.13 5.90
CA PRO A 153 5.51 7.77 6.85
C PRO A 153 5.31 7.16 8.23
N ASN A 154 6.41 6.80 8.89
CA ASN A 154 6.39 6.24 10.23
C ASN A 154 5.39 5.08 10.38
N ARG A 155 5.78 3.92 9.93
CA ARG A 155 4.98 2.69 10.03
C ARG A 155 4.61 2.44 11.48
N GLY A 156 3.36 2.76 11.84
CA GLY A 156 2.86 2.61 13.19
C GLY A 156 2.55 1.18 13.60
N THR A 157 2.45 0.25 12.65
CA THR A 157 2.00 -1.11 12.94
C THR A 157 3.15 -2.09 12.97
N GLY A 158 3.20 -2.87 14.01
CA GLY A 158 3.74 -4.23 14.19
C GLY A 158 4.99 -4.64 13.46
N SER A 159 5.56 -3.79 12.65
CA SER A 159 6.77 -4.17 11.94
C SER A 159 7.91 -4.27 12.95
N VAL A 160 8.13 -5.47 13.39
CA VAL A 160 9.36 -5.88 14.09
C VAL A 160 10.60 -5.53 13.25
N ILE A 161 10.37 -5.02 12.05
CA ILE A 161 11.39 -4.80 11.04
C ILE A 161 11.65 -3.31 10.92
N GLY A 162 12.75 -2.94 11.51
CA GLY A 162 13.32 -1.62 11.52
C GLY A 162 13.93 -1.15 10.21
N ASP A 163 13.32 -1.40 9.07
CA ASP A 163 13.78 -0.74 7.86
C ASP A 163 13.13 0.64 7.79
N ALA A 164 13.97 1.65 7.90
CA ALA A 164 13.59 3.06 7.94
C ALA A 164 13.02 3.61 6.61
N SER A 165 12.61 2.73 5.70
CA SER A 165 12.01 3.12 4.43
C SER A 165 10.58 3.56 4.64
N ILE A 166 10.25 4.76 4.20
CA ILE A 166 8.86 5.24 4.12
C ILE A 166 8.08 4.58 2.97
N VAL A 167 8.78 3.89 2.07
CA VAL A 167 8.17 3.19 0.93
C VAL A 167 7.71 1.82 1.38
N GLN A 168 6.42 1.59 1.40
CA GLN A 168 5.82 0.28 1.69
C GLN A 168 5.75 -0.59 0.44
N GLU A 169 5.30 -0.03 -0.66
CA GLU A 169 5.21 -0.70 -1.94
C GLU A 169 5.86 0.13 -3.03
N ALA A 170 6.66 -0.50 -3.87
CA ALA A 170 7.15 0.04 -5.14
C ALA A 170 7.20 -1.13 -6.11
N SER A 171 6.14 -1.31 -6.86
CA SER A 171 5.91 -2.50 -7.66
C SER A 171 5.51 -2.19 -9.09
N VAL A 172 5.78 -3.14 -9.97
CA VAL A 172 5.34 -3.14 -11.36
C VAL A 172 4.69 -4.49 -11.67
N SER A 173 3.61 -4.45 -12.46
CA SER A 173 2.90 -5.62 -12.94
C SER A 173 2.70 -5.51 -14.45
N ILE A 174 3.32 -6.43 -15.21
CA ILE A 174 3.41 -6.40 -16.67
C ILE A 174 2.65 -7.58 -17.22
N PRO A 175 1.64 -7.39 -18.09
CA PRO A 175 0.91 -8.49 -18.71
C PRO A 175 1.77 -9.25 -19.70
N LEU A 176 1.59 -10.57 -19.79
CA LEU A 176 2.26 -11.48 -20.72
C LEU A 176 1.25 -12.08 -21.70
N GLY A 177 1.10 -11.45 -22.84
CA GLY A 177 0.20 -11.92 -23.89
C GLY A 177 -1.30 -11.69 -23.61
N ASP A 178 -1.70 -11.78 -22.35
CA ASP A 178 -3.05 -11.45 -21.88
C ASP A 178 -3.01 -10.67 -20.57
N LEU A 179 -4.14 -10.13 -20.14
CA LEU A 179 -4.24 -9.38 -18.89
C LEU A 179 -4.33 -10.28 -17.63
N GLN A 180 -4.46 -11.59 -17.83
CA GLN A 180 -4.65 -12.56 -16.75
C GLN A 180 -3.32 -13.14 -16.25
N THR A 181 -2.32 -13.18 -17.15
CA THR A 181 -0.96 -13.64 -16.83
C THR A 181 -0.03 -12.46 -16.76
N ARG A 182 0.58 -12.23 -15.62
CA ARG A 182 1.37 -11.03 -15.37
C ARG A 182 2.71 -11.38 -14.73
N ILE A 183 3.76 -10.69 -15.11
CA ILE A 183 5.00 -10.62 -14.33
C ILE A 183 4.79 -9.54 -13.27
N ILE A 184 5.16 -9.85 -12.02
CA ILE A 184 5.18 -8.91 -10.91
C ILE A 184 6.61 -8.76 -10.41
N ALA A 185 7.03 -7.53 -10.13
CA ALA A 185 8.37 -7.26 -9.62
C ALA A 185 8.40 -6.00 -8.76
N GLY A 186 9.35 -5.95 -7.82
CA GLY A 186 9.54 -4.82 -6.94
C GLY A 186 9.37 -5.18 -5.47
N GLN A 187 9.11 -4.18 -4.65
CA GLN A 187 8.75 -4.32 -3.25
C GLN A 187 7.24 -4.32 -3.12
N MET A 188 6.69 -5.32 -2.45
CA MET A 188 5.26 -5.51 -2.23
C MET A 188 4.98 -5.83 -0.77
N PRO A 189 3.81 -5.44 -0.20
CA PRO A 189 3.39 -5.91 1.12
C PRO A 189 3.20 -7.42 1.12
N ASP A 190 3.18 -8.01 2.32
CA ASP A 190 2.83 -9.41 2.51
C ASP A 190 1.43 -9.73 1.96
N TRP A 191 1.27 -10.96 1.51
CA TRP A 191 0.01 -11.45 0.91
C TRP A 191 -0.78 -12.36 1.85
N SER A 192 -0.29 -12.58 3.05
CA SER A 192 -0.87 -13.50 4.02
C SER A 192 -1.98 -12.82 4.83
N GLY A 193 -3.01 -13.60 5.19
CA GLY A 193 -4.07 -13.15 6.06
C GLY A 193 -5.17 -12.33 5.39
N TYR A 194 -6.15 -11.96 6.21
CA TYR A 194 -7.30 -11.17 5.78
C TYR A 194 -7.21 -9.68 6.14
N GLU A 195 -6.21 -9.28 6.94
CA GLU A 195 -6.03 -7.88 7.34
C GLU A 195 -4.99 -7.18 6.45
N TYR A 196 -5.25 -5.90 6.21
CA TYR A 196 -4.38 -5.01 5.46
C TYR A 196 -3.65 -4.08 6.43
N GLN A 197 -2.49 -3.61 6.04
CA GLN A 197 -1.76 -2.63 6.83
C GLN A 197 -2.53 -1.32 7.01
N GLN A 198 -3.34 -0.94 6.03
CA GLN A 198 -4.17 0.26 6.10
C GLN A 198 -5.39 -0.01 6.98
N ALA A 199 -5.48 0.68 8.11
CA ALA A 199 -6.61 0.56 9.02
C ALA A 199 -7.97 0.83 8.35
N THR A 200 -8.00 1.69 7.32
CA THR A 200 -9.22 2.01 6.57
C THR A 200 -9.76 0.85 5.72
N LEU A 201 -8.97 -0.17 5.45
CA LEU A 201 -9.37 -1.38 4.73
C LEU A 201 -9.79 -2.51 5.68
N ASN A 202 -9.57 -2.35 6.97
CA ASN A 202 -9.91 -3.33 7.99
C ASN A 202 -11.22 -2.95 8.70
N LYS A 203 -11.85 -3.93 9.32
CA LYS A 203 -13.01 -3.70 10.18
C LYS A 203 -12.64 -3.07 11.53
N LEU A 204 -11.42 -3.26 12.00
CA LEU A 204 -10.87 -2.71 13.23
C LEU A 204 -9.59 -1.91 12.91
N ILE A 205 -9.34 -0.86 13.67
CA ILE A 205 -8.10 -0.06 13.56
C ILE A 205 -6.88 -0.90 13.97
N THR A 206 -7.02 -1.72 15.00
CA THR A 206 -5.96 -2.61 15.49
C THR A 206 -5.90 -3.87 14.64
N HIS A 207 -4.68 -4.37 14.40
CA HIS A 207 -4.46 -5.65 13.76
C HIS A 207 -4.62 -6.81 14.72
N ASN A 208 -4.82 -8.01 14.18
CA ASN A 208 -4.77 -9.22 14.96
C ASN A 208 -3.30 -9.60 15.28
N LEU A 209 -3.10 -10.42 16.33
CA LEU A 209 -1.76 -10.79 16.77
C LEU A 209 -0.98 -11.62 15.74
N LEU A 210 -1.66 -12.35 14.86
CA LEU A 210 -0.99 -13.09 13.79
C LEU A 210 -0.38 -12.12 12.79
N TYR A 211 -1.13 -11.10 12.40
CA TYR A 211 -0.63 -10.05 11.51
C TYR A 211 0.60 -9.35 12.09
N ASP A 212 0.53 -8.94 13.34
CA ASP A 212 1.60 -8.15 13.97
C ASP A 212 2.87 -8.95 14.28
N PHE A 213 2.74 -10.26 14.59
CA PHE A 213 3.85 -11.02 15.15
C PHE A 213 4.27 -12.27 14.35
N THR A 214 3.46 -12.73 13.40
CA THR A 214 3.73 -14.01 12.72
C THR A 214 3.91 -13.90 11.22
N LEU A 215 3.45 -12.81 10.61
CA LEU A 215 3.50 -12.61 9.18
C LEU A 215 4.71 -11.77 8.76
N PRO A 216 5.22 -11.97 7.55
CA PRO A 216 6.14 -11.03 6.92
C PRO A 216 5.49 -9.65 6.76
N THR A 217 6.30 -8.62 6.62
CA THR A 217 5.79 -7.26 6.34
C THR A 217 5.82 -6.95 4.86
N LEU A 218 6.87 -7.42 4.18
CA LEU A 218 7.08 -7.14 2.76
C LEU A 218 7.93 -8.20 2.07
N TYR A 219 7.78 -8.25 0.76
CA TYR A 219 8.60 -9.02 -0.17
C TYR A 219 9.28 -8.10 -1.17
N THR A 220 10.56 -8.33 -1.45
CA THR A 220 11.27 -7.62 -2.52
C THR A 220 11.83 -8.64 -3.50
N GLY A 221 11.32 -8.66 -4.71
CA GLY A 221 11.69 -9.69 -5.68
C GLY A 221 10.95 -9.61 -6.99
N ALA A 222 10.84 -10.76 -7.65
CA ALA A 222 10.11 -10.92 -8.90
C ALA A 222 9.41 -12.28 -8.97
N GLY A 223 8.29 -12.31 -9.65
CA GLY A 223 7.47 -13.50 -9.82
C GLY A 223 6.35 -13.32 -10.82
N MET A 224 5.30 -14.06 -10.65
CA MET A 224 4.16 -14.05 -11.54
C MET A 224 2.84 -14.04 -10.78
N GLU A 225 1.84 -13.48 -11.43
CA GLU A 225 0.45 -13.54 -11.03
C GLU A 225 -0.37 -14.12 -12.19
N TYR A 226 -1.27 -15.02 -11.85
CA TYR A 226 -2.13 -15.67 -12.82
C TYR A 226 -3.56 -15.74 -12.29
N THR A 227 -4.49 -15.17 -13.05
CA THR A 227 -5.93 -15.17 -12.74
C THR A 227 -6.67 -16.04 -13.76
N ARG A 228 -7.46 -17.00 -13.29
CA ARG A 228 -8.32 -17.81 -14.17
C ARG A 228 -9.66 -18.10 -13.51
N GLY A 229 -10.70 -17.47 -14.02
CA GLY A 229 -12.05 -17.62 -13.48
C GLY A 229 -12.10 -17.11 -12.03
N LYS A 230 -12.27 -18.03 -11.09
CA LYS A 230 -12.36 -17.74 -9.65
C LYS A 230 -11.04 -17.90 -8.88
N TRP A 231 -9.99 -18.30 -9.57
CA TRP A 231 -8.69 -18.56 -8.99
C TRP A 231 -7.73 -17.43 -9.31
N LEU A 232 -7.01 -16.99 -8.29
CA LEU A 232 -5.84 -16.13 -8.38
C LEU A 232 -4.66 -16.91 -7.78
N VAL A 233 -3.59 -17.05 -8.54
CA VAL A 233 -2.33 -17.66 -8.08
C VAL A 233 -1.22 -16.65 -8.29
N LYS A 234 -0.47 -16.34 -7.25
CA LYS A 234 0.73 -15.52 -7.35
C LYS A 234 1.88 -16.14 -6.58
N TRP A 235 3.07 -15.95 -7.07
CA TRP A 235 4.29 -16.40 -6.43
C TRP A 235 5.45 -15.46 -6.78
N MET A 236 6.45 -15.43 -5.93
CA MET A 236 7.61 -14.57 -6.09
C MET A 236 8.84 -15.21 -5.45
N LEU A 237 9.98 -15.13 -6.15
CA LEU A 237 11.28 -15.30 -5.53
C LEU A 237 11.72 -13.95 -4.96
N ASN A 238 11.98 -13.91 -3.66
CA ASN A 238 12.09 -12.64 -2.95
C ASN A 238 13.04 -12.67 -1.76
N ASN A 239 13.40 -11.48 -1.32
CA ASN A 239 13.93 -11.24 0.01
C ASN A 239 12.74 -10.94 0.93
N VAL A 240 12.66 -11.62 2.05
CA VAL A 240 11.61 -11.42 3.06
C VAL A 240 12.01 -10.31 4.01
N ASN A 241 11.11 -9.35 4.21
CA ASN A 241 11.25 -8.28 5.20
C ASN A 241 12.42 -7.31 4.97
N THR A 242 12.96 -7.27 3.78
CA THR A 242 14.05 -6.36 3.43
C THR A 242 13.94 -5.88 1.99
N SER A 243 14.26 -4.62 1.78
CA SER A 243 14.37 -4.02 0.44
C SER A 243 15.77 -4.15 -0.16
N LYS A 244 16.73 -4.65 0.62
CA LYS A 244 18.14 -4.72 0.22
C LYS A 244 18.68 -6.14 0.36
N ARG A 245 19.65 -6.45 -0.48
CA ARG A 245 20.46 -7.66 -0.29
C ARG A 245 21.23 -7.56 1.02
N GLN A 246 21.08 -8.56 1.88
CA GLN A 246 21.80 -8.65 3.14
C GLN A 246 23.08 -9.48 2.98
N SER A 247 24.07 -9.19 3.84
CA SER A 247 25.29 -9.98 3.93
C SER A 247 24.95 -11.35 4.51
N GLY A 248 25.31 -12.44 3.81
CA GLY A 248 25.05 -13.80 4.22
C GLY A 248 23.89 -14.50 3.52
N GLU A 249 23.01 -13.78 2.86
CA GLU A 249 21.95 -14.37 2.03
C GLU A 249 22.51 -14.92 0.72
N LYS A 250 22.31 -16.22 0.51
CA LYS A 250 22.79 -16.91 -0.70
C LYS A 250 21.69 -17.38 -1.66
N GLY A 251 20.44 -17.11 -1.35
CA GLY A 251 19.32 -17.49 -2.21
C GLY A 251 18.03 -16.84 -1.77
N PRO A 252 17.11 -16.60 -2.71
CA PRO A 252 15.81 -16.03 -2.42
C PRO A 252 14.92 -17.03 -1.67
N ALA A 253 13.95 -16.48 -0.94
CA ALA A 253 12.80 -17.23 -0.47
C ALA A 253 11.73 -17.31 -1.57
N LEU A 254 10.87 -18.31 -1.50
CA LEU A 254 9.65 -18.41 -2.29
C LEU A 254 8.48 -17.95 -1.42
N ALA A 255 7.79 -16.90 -1.84
CA ALA A 255 6.46 -16.55 -1.34
C ALA A 255 5.40 -16.93 -2.38
N TYR A 256 4.25 -17.39 -1.91
CA TYR A 256 3.12 -17.69 -2.79
C TYR A 256 1.79 -17.43 -2.10
N ARG A 257 0.77 -17.20 -2.93
CA ARG A 257 -0.63 -17.13 -2.53
C ARG A 257 -1.52 -17.75 -3.60
N VAL A 258 -2.54 -18.48 -3.14
CA VAL A 258 -3.58 -19.06 -3.97
C VAL A 258 -4.92 -18.67 -3.39
N ASP A 259 -5.73 -17.92 -4.11
CA ASP A 259 -7.05 -17.49 -3.71
C ASP A 259 -8.13 -18.13 -4.57
N TYR A 260 -9.22 -18.50 -3.92
CA TYR A 260 -10.47 -18.87 -4.56
C TYR A 260 -11.58 -17.92 -4.10
N SER A 261 -12.21 -17.23 -5.04
CA SER A 261 -13.30 -16.30 -4.76
C SER A 261 -14.59 -16.75 -5.43
N LYS A 262 -15.62 -16.97 -4.64
CA LYS A 262 -16.96 -17.27 -5.12
C LYS A 262 -17.80 -15.99 -5.19
N GLY A 263 -17.28 -14.98 -5.91
CA GLY A 263 -17.85 -13.64 -5.96
C GLY A 263 -17.34 -12.76 -4.83
N GLU A 264 -18.00 -11.64 -4.59
CA GLU A 264 -17.58 -10.63 -3.61
C GLU A 264 -17.78 -11.07 -2.16
N PHE A 265 -18.64 -12.08 -1.92
CA PHE A 265 -19.19 -12.38 -0.61
C PHE A 265 -18.53 -13.55 0.10
N ASN A 266 -17.80 -14.39 -0.60
CA ASN A 266 -17.09 -15.47 0.07
C ASN A 266 -15.88 -15.95 -0.76
N GLY A 267 -14.88 -16.37 -0.05
CA GLY A 267 -13.65 -16.90 -0.61
C GLY A 267 -12.75 -17.48 0.47
N PHE A 268 -11.69 -18.11 0.02
CA PHE A 268 -10.63 -18.61 0.87
C PHE A 268 -9.30 -18.53 0.14
N GLY A 269 -8.22 -18.44 0.91
CA GLY A 269 -6.87 -18.37 0.38
C GLY A 269 -5.90 -19.22 1.18
N PHE A 270 -4.78 -19.52 0.53
CA PHE A 270 -3.60 -20.14 1.12
C PHE A 270 -2.38 -19.33 0.76
N ALA A 271 -1.56 -19.05 1.73
CA ALA A 271 -0.30 -18.34 1.54
C ALA A 271 0.84 -19.10 2.20
N GLY A 272 2.05 -18.82 1.79
CA GLY A 272 3.22 -19.39 2.44
C GLY A 272 4.53 -18.74 2.02
N VAL A 273 5.53 -18.93 2.89
CA VAL A 273 6.90 -18.50 2.64
C VAL A 273 7.85 -19.63 2.96
N HIS A 274 8.72 -19.97 2.04
CA HIS A 274 9.70 -21.03 2.18
C HIS A 274 11.06 -20.57 1.66
N GLY A 275 12.09 -20.72 2.47
CA GLY A 275 13.44 -20.34 2.05
C GLY A 275 14.27 -19.84 3.20
N LYS A 276 15.11 -18.85 2.93
CA LYS A 276 15.89 -18.17 3.96
C LYS A 276 15.38 -16.77 4.15
N ALA A 277 15.26 -16.35 5.39
CA ALA A 277 14.89 -15.01 5.78
C ALA A 277 15.78 -14.51 6.91
N ALA A 278 15.88 -13.20 7.04
CA ALA A 278 16.52 -12.60 8.18
C ALA A 278 15.91 -13.12 9.48
N ASN A 279 16.76 -13.42 10.42
CA ASN A 279 16.36 -13.94 11.71
C ASN A 279 15.80 -12.78 12.56
N PHE A 280 14.58 -12.92 13.06
CA PHE A 280 13.94 -11.93 13.95
C PHE A 280 14.60 -11.81 15.32
N SER A 281 15.45 -12.75 15.70
CA SER A 281 16.16 -12.73 16.98
C SER A 281 17.39 -11.80 17.00
N GLY A 282 17.49 -10.86 16.09
CA GLY A 282 18.66 -10.02 15.84
C GLY A 282 19.21 -9.19 17.01
N ASN A 283 18.63 -9.32 18.19
CA ASN A 283 19.10 -8.72 19.42
C ASN A 283 19.50 -9.78 20.47
N GLN A 284 19.69 -11.05 20.09
CA GLN A 284 20.22 -12.02 21.01
C GLN A 284 21.69 -11.74 21.30
N LEU A 285 22.00 -11.71 22.57
CA LEU A 285 23.36 -11.61 23.06
C LEU A 285 23.92 -13.01 23.30
N ASP A 286 25.18 -13.24 23.00
CA ASP A 286 25.88 -14.44 23.42
C ASP A 286 26.14 -14.43 24.95
N ALA A 287 26.76 -15.49 25.47
CA ALA A 287 27.06 -15.59 26.89
C ALA A 287 27.99 -14.48 27.41
N ASP A 288 28.72 -13.85 26.51
CA ASP A 288 29.67 -12.76 26.80
C ASP A 288 29.04 -11.37 26.61
N GLY A 289 27.74 -11.31 26.28
CA GLY A 289 26.99 -10.06 26.08
C GLY A 289 27.19 -9.39 24.72
N ASN A 290 27.82 -10.06 23.77
CA ASN A 290 27.99 -9.55 22.41
C ASN A 290 26.75 -9.87 21.56
N ALA A 291 26.37 -8.96 20.68
CA ALA A 291 25.29 -9.22 19.73
C ALA A 291 25.66 -10.39 18.81
N ILE A 292 24.82 -11.43 18.81
CA ILE A 292 24.96 -12.52 17.86
C ILE A 292 24.62 -12.00 16.49
N ALA A 293 25.57 -12.10 15.54
CA ALA A 293 25.38 -11.66 14.18
C ALA A 293 24.09 -12.27 13.60
N GLN A 294 23.21 -11.44 13.08
CA GLN A 294 22.02 -11.91 12.36
C GLN A 294 22.47 -12.83 11.23
N ARG A 295 22.00 -14.04 11.25
CA ARG A 295 22.22 -15.00 10.18
C ARG A 295 20.88 -15.33 9.58
N ASP A 296 20.83 -15.41 8.26
CA ASP A 296 19.66 -15.94 7.61
C ASP A 296 19.43 -17.36 8.04
N SER A 297 18.21 -17.63 8.35
CA SER A 297 17.80 -18.95 8.75
C SER A 297 16.64 -19.43 7.89
N ARG A 298 16.51 -20.76 7.82
CA ARG A 298 15.43 -21.38 7.06
C ARG A 298 14.10 -21.14 7.73
N ILE A 299 13.18 -20.52 6.99
CA ILE A 299 11.79 -20.25 7.39
C ILE A 299 10.83 -21.13 6.61
N TYR A 300 9.78 -21.58 7.28
CA TYR A 300 8.58 -22.20 6.74
C TYR A 300 7.37 -21.53 7.37
N LEU A 301 6.57 -20.86 6.54
CA LEU A 301 5.30 -20.27 6.93
C LEU A 301 4.21 -20.85 6.05
N PHE A 302 3.12 -21.26 6.66
CA PHE A 302 1.87 -21.65 6.03
C PHE A 302 0.73 -20.89 6.66
N GLU A 303 -0.16 -20.45 5.82
CA GLU A 303 -1.34 -19.74 6.21
C GLU A 303 -2.54 -20.14 5.39
N ALA A 304 -3.71 -20.13 6.03
CA ALA A 304 -5.00 -20.24 5.37
C ALA A 304 -5.93 -19.18 5.92
N ASP A 305 -6.65 -18.52 5.06
CA ASP A 305 -7.67 -17.55 5.43
C ASP A 305 -8.97 -17.76 4.66
N ALA A 306 -10.07 -17.26 5.22
CA ALA A 306 -11.37 -17.29 4.58
C ALA A 306 -12.21 -16.10 5.02
N TYR A 307 -13.13 -15.69 4.15
CA TYR A 307 -14.13 -14.69 4.47
C TYR A 307 -15.50 -15.09 3.98
N PHE A 308 -16.51 -14.65 4.69
CA PHE A 308 -17.89 -14.86 4.37
C PHE A 308 -18.72 -13.62 4.71
N ILE A 309 -19.47 -13.11 3.75
CA ILE A 309 -20.30 -11.94 3.89
C ILE A 309 -21.72 -12.34 3.46
N ARG A 310 -22.72 -12.16 4.33
CA ARG A 310 -24.11 -12.44 4.02
C ARG A 310 -25.02 -11.39 4.66
N GLY A 311 -25.57 -10.51 3.83
CA GLY A 311 -26.36 -9.39 4.32
C GLY A 311 -25.55 -8.52 5.27
N ASP A 312 -26.00 -8.39 6.50
CA ASP A 312 -25.35 -7.57 7.53
C ASP A 312 -24.26 -8.31 8.33
N LEU A 313 -24.02 -9.58 8.01
CA LEU A 313 -23.02 -10.41 8.71
C LEU A 313 -21.74 -10.52 7.89
N THR A 314 -20.61 -10.23 8.52
CA THR A 314 -19.26 -10.49 7.98
C THR A 314 -18.51 -11.40 8.95
N TRP A 315 -17.95 -12.48 8.42
CA TRP A 315 -17.00 -13.32 9.12
C TRP A 315 -15.69 -13.40 8.37
N GLN A 316 -14.58 -13.34 9.10
CA GLN A 316 -13.24 -13.52 8.58
C GLN A 316 -12.49 -14.46 9.52
N GLY A 317 -11.65 -15.32 8.98
CA GLY A 317 -10.85 -16.27 9.75
C GLY A 317 -9.50 -16.49 9.13
N GLN A 318 -8.50 -16.77 9.96
CA GLN A 318 -7.11 -16.98 9.57
C GLN A 318 -6.46 -18.01 10.48
N LEU A 319 -5.73 -18.94 9.88
CA LEU A 319 -4.85 -19.90 10.54
C LEU A 319 -3.43 -19.63 10.09
N SER A 320 -2.48 -19.59 11.01
CA SER A 320 -1.07 -19.44 10.71
C SER A 320 -0.25 -20.49 11.42
N TYR A 321 0.71 -21.07 10.73
CA TYR A 321 1.74 -21.97 11.27
C TYR A 321 3.09 -21.59 10.68
N GLY A 322 4.09 -21.41 11.54
CA GLY A 322 5.43 -21.11 11.10
C GLY A 322 6.51 -21.74 11.96
N LYS A 323 7.66 -21.93 11.35
CA LYS A 323 8.88 -22.37 11.99
C LYS A 323 10.06 -21.68 11.34
N GLN A 324 10.97 -21.15 12.17
CA GLN A 324 12.23 -20.60 11.71
C GLN A 324 13.38 -21.15 12.56
N ARG A 325 14.46 -21.58 11.91
CA ARG A 325 15.63 -22.11 12.59
C ARG A 325 16.39 -21.00 13.30
N MET A 326 16.88 -21.29 14.50
CA MET A 326 17.74 -20.40 15.30
C MET A 326 17.15 -18.98 15.45
N ALA A 327 15.83 -18.85 15.51
CA ALA A 327 15.13 -17.58 15.50
C ALA A 327 14.33 -17.30 16.78
N SER A 328 14.44 -18.14 17.81
CA SER A 328 13.77 -17.88 19.07
C SER A 328 14.35 -16.63 19.75
N ILE A 329 13.47 -15.80 20.30
CA ILE A 329 13.87 -14.63 21.10
C ILE A 329 14.51 -15.00 22.44
N THR A 330 14.31 -16.24 22.88
CA THR A 330 14.91 -16.78 24.12
C THR A 330 15.93 -17.86 23.77
N PRO A 331 17.19 -17.71 24.16
CA PRO A 331 18.20 -18.76 23.96
C PRO A 331 17.88 -20.01 24.80
N ALA A 332 18.55 -21.11 24.52
CA ALA A 332 18.54 -22.28 25.37
C ALA A 332 19.33 -22.03 26.68
N GLU A 333 19.18 -22.90 27.66
CA GLU A 333 19.87 -22.78 28.94
C GLU A 333 21.41 -22.77 28.82
N ASP A 334 21.91 -23.42 27.76
CA ASP A 334 23.35 -23.45 27.42
C ASP A 334 23.80 -22.24 26.56
N GLY A 335 22.92 -21.24 26.35
CA GLY A 335 23.16 -20.08 25.52
C GLY A 335 23.08 -20.32 24.00
N SER A 336 22.78 -21.54 23.56
CA SER A 336 22.65 -21.85 22.14
C SER A 336 21.36 -21.28 21.54
N LEU A 337 21.40 -20.97 20.23
CA LEU A 337 20.23 -20.48 19.50
C LEU A 337 19.19 -21.61 19.32
N ARG A 338 17.96 -21.33 19.65
CA ARG A 338 16.81 -22.24 19.50
C ARG A 338 15.99 -21.92 18.24
N ASP A 339 15.32 -22.95 17.73
CA ASP A 339 14.29 -22.76 16.70
C ASP A 339 13.10 -21.99 17.28
N ALA A 340 12.54 -21.08 16.50
CA ALA A 340 11.23 -20.49 16.75
C ALA A 340 10.14 -21.30 16.05
N SER A 341 9.03 -21.50 16.72
CA SER A 341 7.81 -22.03 16.10
C SER A 341 6.60 -21.30 16.64
N TRP A 342 5.64 -21.07 15.79
CA TRP A 342 4.39 -20.40 16.15
C TRP A 342 3.21 -21.00 15.42
N TYR A 343 2.05 -20.89 16.00
CA TYR A 343 0.77 -21.21 15.39
C TYR A 343 -0.31 -20.35 16.03
N GLY A 344 -1.34 -20.09 15.28
CA GLY A 344 -2.45 -19.30 15.80
C GLY A 344 -3.67 -19.32 14.90
N LEU A 345 -4.78 -18.94 15.53
CA LEU A 345 -6.07 -18.75 14.92
C LEU A 345 -6.53 -17.33 15.23
N SER A 346 -6.96 -16.59 14.20
CA SER A 346 -7.69 -15.35 14.35
C SER A 346 -9.07 -15.51 13.71
N THR A 347 -10.10 -14.99 14.37
CA THR A 347 -11.44 -14.93 13.81
C THR A 347 -12.06 -13.58 14.14
N LEU A 348 -12.77 -13.00 13.18
CA LEU A 348 -13.49 -11.75 13.30
C LEU A 348 -14.93 -11.97 12.88
N LEU A 349 -15.85 -11.48 13.69
CA LEU A 349 -17.26 -11.44 13.41
C LEU A 349 -17.75 -10.00 13.51
N ALA A 350 -18.41 -9.53 12.47
CA ALA A 350 -19.01 -8.19 12.43
C ALA A 350 -20.48 -8.32 12.04
N TYR A 351 -21.35 -7.65 12.79
CA TYR A 351 -22.79 -7.62 12.53
C TYR A 351 -23.32 -6.19 12.52
N LYS A 352 -23.87 -5.78 11.38
CA LYS A 352 -24.48 -4.48 11.19
C LYS A 352 -25.97 -4.55 11.56
N PHE A 353 -26.31 -4.09 12.73
CA PHE A 353 -27.69 -4.16 13.24
C PHE A 353 -28.53 -2.91 12.91
N MET A 354 -27.89 -1.82 12.45
CA MET A 354 -28.52 -0.60 11.93
C MET A 354 -27.69 0.00 10.80
N PRO A 355 -28.23 0.87 9.94
CA PRO A 355 -27.50 1.43 8.78
C PRO A 355 -26.16 2.10 9.11
N ARG A 356 -25.98 2.59 10.33
CA ARG A 356 -24.77 3.29 10.79
C ARG A 356 -24.10 2.64 12.00
N TRP A 357 -24.58 1.46 12.44
CA TRP A 357 -24.07 0.78 13.62
C TRP A 357 -23.70 -0.66 13.33
N GLU A 358 -22.49 -1.00 13.63
CA GLU A 358 -21.92 -2.34 13.49
C GLU A 358 -21.21 -2.73 14.79
N VAL A 359 -21.47 -3.94 15.27
CA VAL A 359 -20.72 -4.54 16.38
C VAL A 359 -19.69 -5.49 15.80
N ILE A 360 -18.46 -5.38 16.25
CA ILE A 360 -17.34 -6.19 15.78
C ILE A 360 -16.65 -6.83 16.97
N GLY A 361 -16.42 -8.14 16.86
CA GLY A 361 -15.61 -8.92 17.80
C GLY A 361 -14.50 -9.66 17.07
N ARG A 362 -13.32 -9.67 17.65
CA ARG A 362 -12.19 -10.44 17.16
C ARG A 362 -11.56 -11.21 18.31
#